data_cf0bbc01e35763e7ad5191c3d5d75476
#
_entry.id   cf0bbc01e35763e7ad5191c3d5d75476
#
_cell.length_a   1.000
_cell.length_b   1.000
_cell.length_c   1.000
_cell.angle_alpha   90.00
_cell.angle_beta   90.00
_cell.angle_gamma   90.00
#
_symmetry.space_group_name_H-M   'P 1'
#
loop_
_entity.id
_entity.type
_entity.pdbx_description
1 polymer ?
#
loop_
_entity_poly.entity_id
_entity_poly.type
_entity_poly.pdbx_seq_one_letter_code
_entity_poly.pdbx_strand_id
1 'polypeptide(L)'
;VVFRPDAAQAFDDRCLSWQHDARTVSIWTVAGRMRGIVYTGHPDHLKVLEEHRHGESDLVWRDGNWFLIATVDLPDAEPNTDPVDFLGVDMGIVNIATTSDGDDFEGAGLRYYRRRQAKVRAELQAKATKSAKRKLKARARKESRTIAHVNHLIAKKLVAEAERTGRGIGMEDLAGIRDRLRLPAAQRGELNSWSFHQLQAFIAYKAKRAGVPVVVIDPRRTSQMCPLCHHTERANRPARNDFACRGCGLAGPADTVAAVNVRDRARLTWAVVNQPIVADTPQPAADTSDKPRTSVRGR
;
A
#
# COMPACT_ATOMS: atom_id res chain seq x y z
N VAL A 1 37.87 -2.39 -2.67
CA VAL A 1 36.42 -2.63 -2.45
C VAL A 1 36.26 -4.07 -1.99
N VAL A 2 35.69 -4.30 -0.81
CA VAL A 2 35.43 -5.63 -0.26
C VAL A 2 33.96 -5.96 -0.45
N PHE A 3 33.66 -6.95 -1.28
CA PHE A 3 32.30 -7.44 -1.46
C PHE A 3 31.88 -8.40 -0.33
N ARG A 4 30.63 -8.39 0.07
CA ARG A 4 30.10 -9.39 1.00
C ARG A 4 30.01 -10.74 0.28
N PRO A 5 30.39 -11.85 0.91
CA PRO A 5 30.33 -13.18 0.28
C PRO A 5 28.93 -13.61 -0.18
N ASP A 6 27.89 -13.04 0.45
CA ASP A 6 26.47 -13.30 0.18
C ASP A 6 25.78 -12.11 -0.52
N ALA A 7 26.53 -11.19 -1.13
CA ALA A 7 25.98 -10.12 -1.94
C ALA A 7 25.31 -10.67 -3.21
N ALA A 8 24.27 -9.97 -3.67
CA ALA A 8 23.69 -10.25 -4.97
C ALA A 8 24.75 -10.01 -6.07
N GLN A 9 24.81 -10.94 -7.03
CA GLN A 9 25.65 -10.80 -8.21
C GLN A 9 24.75 -10.47 -9.39
N ALA A 10 24.88 -9.25 -9.92
CA ALA A 10 24.13 -8.80 -11.09
C ALA A 10 24.78 -9.36 -12.38
N PHE A 11 23.91 -9.77 -13.30
CA PHE A 11 24.25 -10.26 -14.64
C PHE A 11 23.39 -9.57 -15.68
N ASP A 12 24.01 -9.05 -16.71
CA ASP A 12 23.33 -8.62 -17.92
C ASP A 12 23.08 -9.81 -18.90
N ASP A 13 22.38 -9.57 -20.00
CA ASP A 13 22.06 -10.60 -21.00
C ASP A 13 23.27 -11.19 -21.73
N ARG A 14 24.42 -10.51 -21.69
CA ARG A 14 25.70 -11.04 -22.25
C ARG A 14 26.28 -12.11 -21.34
N CYS A 15 26.11 -11.92 -20.03
CA CYS A 15 26.69 -12.77 -19.01
C CYS A 15 25.73 -13.85 -18.49
N LEU A 16 24.42 -13.65 -18.58
CA LEU A 16 23.40 -14.63 -18.22
C LEU A 16 22.39 -14.76 -19.36
N SER A 17 22.23 -15.94 -19.91
CA SER A 17 21.22 -16.22 -20.94
C SER A 17 20.21 -17.24 -20.46
N TRP A 18 18.94 -17.00 -20.79
CA TRP A 18 17.79 -17.82 -20.41
C TRP A 18 17.38 -18.74 -21.57
N GLN A 19 17.09 -20.02 -21.24
CA GLN A 19 16.48 -21.00 -22.14
C GLN A 19 15.14 -21.39 -21.49
N HIS A 20 14.08 -20.68 -21.82
CA HIS A 20 12.77 -20.82 -21.18
C HIS A 20 12.17 -22.20 -21.41
N ASP A 21 12.19 -22.73 -22.64
CA ASP A 21 11.67 -24.06 -22.99
C ASP A 21 12.32 -25.18 -22.17
N ALA A 22 13.64 -25.12 -22.03
CA ALA A 22 14.43 -26.09 -21.26
C ALA A 22 14.47 -25.79 -19.75
N ARG A 23 13.92 -24.65 -19.33
CA ARG A 23 14.00 -24.12 -17.94
C ARG A 23 15.43 -24.13 -17.40
N THR A 24 16.39 -23.67 -18.22
CA THR A 24 17.78 -23.56 -17.84
C THR A 24 18.32 -22.17 -18.10
N VAL A 25 19.41 -21.82 -17.38
CA VAL A 25 20.20 -20.64 -17.66
C VAL A 25 21.64 -21.03 -17.93
N SER A 26 22.34 -20.18 -18.66
CA SER A 26 23.81 -20.24 -18.70
C SER A 26 24.42 -18.95 -18.20
N ILE A 27 25.46 -19.07 -17.38
CA ILE A 27 26.05 -17.95 -16.64
C ILE A 27 27.56 -17.93 -16.90
N TRP A 28 28.11 -16.76 -17.21
CA TRP A 28 29.56 -16.54 -17.23
C TRP A 28 30.10 -16.44 -15.80
N THR A 29 31.14 -17.20 -15.52
CA THR A 29 31.88 -17.19 -14.26
C THR A 29 33.38 -16.99 -14.52
N VAL A 30 34.15 -16.79 -13.47
CA VAL A 30 35.62 -16.72 -13.57
C VAL A 30 36.27 -18.02 -14.10
N ALA A 31 35.56 -19.14 -14.00
CA ALA A 31 35.98 -20.45 -14.54
C ALA A 31 35.42 -20.74 -15.95
N GLY A 32 34.82 -19.75 -16.60
CA GLY A 32 34.16 -19.90 -17.89
C GLY A 32 32.64 -19.96 -17.80
N ARG A 33 31.99 -20.30 -18.91
CA ARG A 33 30.51 -20.34 -19.02
C ARG A 33 29.93 -21.66 -18.51
N MET A 34 29.20 -21.60 -17.42
CA MET A 34 28.37 -22.70 -16.92
C MET A 34 27.06 -22.77 -17.72
N ARG A 35 26.72 -23.95 -18.22
CA ARG A 35 25.51 -24.16 -19.05
C ARG A 35 24.55 -25.14 -18.39
N GLY A 36 23.28 -25.11 -18.78
CA GLY A 36 22.26 -26.09 -18.35
C GLY A 36 21.93 -26.02 -16.86
N ILE A 37 22.08 -24.87 -16.23
CA ILE A 37 21.71 -24.66 -14.82
C ILE A 37 20.20 -24.60 -14.76
N VAL A 38 19.57 -25.63 -14.17
CA VAL A 38 18.11 -25.73 -14.05
C VAL A 38 17.58 -24.72 -13.03
N TYR A 39 16.51 -24.01 -13.39
CA TYR A 39 15.75 -23.17 -12.47
C TYR A 39 14.31 -23.65 -12.35
N THR A 40 13.70 -23.36 -11.22
CA THR A 40 12.29 -23.70 -10.91
C THR A 40 11.58 -22.47 -10.35
N GLY A 41 10.27 -22.43 -10.51
CA GLY A 41 9.44 -21.34 -10.01
C GLY A 41 7.96 -21.70 -10.05
N HIS A 42 7.11 -20.79 -9.54
CA HIS A 42 5.67 -20.93 -9.69
C HIS A 42 5.28 -20.81 -11.17
N PRO A 43 4.36 -21.64 -11.71
CA PRO A 43 4.00 -21.60 -13.12
C PRO A 43 3.65 -20.22 -13.65
N ASP A 44 2.83 -19.46 -12.92
CA ASP A 44 2.45 -18.09 -13.31
C ASP A 44 3.66 -17.15 -13.39
N HIS A 45 4.61 -17.27 -12.45
CA HIS A 45 5.82 -16.46 -12.47
C HIS A 45 6.75 -16.85 -13.64
N LEU A 46 6.81 -18.14 -13.97
CA LEU A 46 7.60 -18.60 -15.10
C LEU A 46 7.04 -18.10 -16.43
N LYS A 47 5.71 -18.08 -16.58
CA LYS A 47 5.04 -17.49 -17.73
C LYS A 47 5.34 -15.99 -17.86
N VAL A 48 5.20 -15.24 -16.77
CA VAL A 48 5.54 -13.81 -16.72
C VAL A 48 7.01 -13.57 -17.06
N LEU A 49 7.90 -14.42 -16.56
CA LEU A 49 9.33 -14.35 -16.84
C LEU A 49 9.63 -14.53 -18.32
N GLU A 50 8.97 -15.49 -18.97
CA GLU A 50 9.12 -15.80 -20.40
C GLU A 50 8.64 -14.64 -21.29
N GLU A 51 7.46 -14.09 -20.96
CA GLU A 51 6.78 -13.08 -21.78
C GLU A 51 7.32 -11.65 -21.56
N HIS A 52 7.78 -11.33 -20.33
CA HIS A 52 8.01 -9.96 -19.90
C HIS A 52 9.39 -9.72 -19.26
N ARG A 53 10.33 -10.67 -19.35
CA ARG A 53 11.66 -10.45 -18.79
C ARG A 53 12.37 -9.30 -19.51
N HIS A 54 12.94 -8.39 -18.72
CA HIS A 54 13.71 -7.27 -19.24
C HIS A 54 14.93 -6.98 -18.36
N GLY A 55 16.06 -6.59 -18.98
CA GLY A 55 17.24 -6.09 -18.30
C GLY A 55 17.98 -7.13 -17.46
N GLU A 56 18.57 -6.66 -16.37
CA GLU A 56 19.48 -7.45 -15.54
C GLU A 56 18.76 -8.50 -14.69
N SER A 57 19.54 -9.51 -14.28
CA SER A 57 19.11 -10.54 -13.35
C SER A 57 20.13 -10.71 -12.24
N ASP A 58 19.68 -10.83 -10.99
CA ASP A 58 20.54 -11.03 -9.83
C ASP A 58 20.60 -12.50 -9.42
N LEU A 59 21.80 -13.03 -9.22
CA LEU A 59 22.01 -14.32 -8.56
C LEU A 59 22.27 -14.08 -7.08
N VAL A 60 21.45 -14.68 -6.22
CA VAL A 60 21.46 -14.43 -4.78
C VAL A 60 21.49 -15.75 -4.00
N TRP A 61 22.44 -15.87 -3.07
CA TRP A 61 22.46 -16.98 -2.11
C TRP A 61 21.70 -16.63 -0.83
N ARG A 62 20.66 -17.40 -0.49
CA ARG A 62 19.86 -17.22 0.73
C ARG A 62 19.45 -18.54 1.36
N ASP A 63 19.71 -18.70 2.64
CA ASP A 63 19.24 -19.83 3.45
C ASP A 63 19.53 -21.23 2.83
N GLY A 64 20.70 -21.40 2.18
CA GLY A 64 21.11 -22.66 1.57
C GLY A 64 20.62 -22.87 0.13
N ASN A 65 19.98 -21.87 -0.49
CA ASN A 65 19.48 -21.96 -1.85
C ASN A 65 19.96 -20.79 -2.71
N TRP A 66 20.13 -21.04 -3.99
CA TRP A 66 20.35 -20.01 -4.99
C TRP A 66 19.00 -19.52 -5.54
N PHE A 67 18.90 -18.22 -5.72
CA PHE A 67 17.75 -17.56 -6.33
C PHE A 67 18.24 -16.72 -7.51
N LEU A 68 17.52 -16.83 -8.64
CA LEU A 68 17.61 -15.86 -9.72
C LEU A 68 16.45 -14.88 -9.54
N ILE A 69 16.80 -13.60 -9.42
CA ILE A 69 15.83 -12.50 -9.33
C ILE A 69 15.90 -11.79 -10.68
N ALA A 70 14.89 -11.96 -11.50
CA ALA A 70 14.82 -11.33 -12.81
C ALA A 70 13.92 -10.10 -12.77
N THR A 71 14.29 -9.07 -13.50
CA THR A 71 13.44 -7.91 -13.78
C THR A 71 12.46 -8.29 -14.87
N VAL A 72 11.19 -7.91 -14.67
CA VAL A 72 10.13 -8.07 -15.67
C VAL A 72 9.44 -6.72 -15.87
N ASP A 73 9.13 -6.40 -17.12
CA ASP A 73 8.38 -5.21 -17.50
C ASP A 73 6.94 -5.61 -17.81
N LEU A 74 6.05 -5.37 -16.87
CA LEU A 74 4.64 -5.74 -16.99
C LEU A 74 3.84 -4.50 -17.37
N PRO A 75 3.04 -4.56 -18.44
CA PRO A 75 2.12 -3.47 -18.74
C PRO A 75 1.13 -3.28 -17.58
N ASP A 76 0.91 -2.04 -17.19
CA ASP A 76 -0.20 -1.68 -16.32
C ASP A 76 -1.50 -1.74 -17.14
N ALA A 77 -2.61 -2.09 -16.50
CA ALA A 77 -3.92 -1.98 -17.14
C ALA A 77 -4.27 -0.50 -17.37
N GLU A 78 -5.13 -0.24 -18.35
CA GLU A 78 -5.63 1.11 -18.60
C GLU A 78 -6.30 1.66 -17.33
N PRO A 79 -5.90 2.87 -16.88
CA PRO A 79 -6.46 3.44 -15.68
C PRO A 79 -7.96 3.70 -15.81
N ASN A 80 -8.76 3.26 -14.83
CA ASN A 80 -10.15 3.66 -14.72
C ASN A 80 -10.21 5.14 -14.33
N THR A 81 -10.52 6.00 -15.29
CA THR A 81 -10.61 7.46 -15.09
C THR A 81 -11.97 7.92 -14.62
N ASP A 82 -12.99 7.04 -14.63
CA ASP A 82 -14.36 7.34 -14.21
C ASP A 82 -14.90 6.22 -13.29
N PRO A 83 -14.34 6.07 -12.08
CA PRO A 83 -14.81 5.06 -11.14
C PRO A 83 -16.23 5.37 -10.67
N VAL A 84 -17.08 4.35 -10.68
CA VAL A 84 -18.51 4.48 -10.25
C VAL A 84 -18.67 4.91 -8.80
N ASP A 85 -17.71 4.58 -7.94
CA ASP A 85 -17.62 4.96 -6.52
C ASP A 85 -16.21 4.59 -5.99
N PHE A 86 -16.02 4.68 -4.67
CA PHE A 86 -14.79 4.25 -4.00
C PHE A 86 -15.08 3.17 -2.94
N LEU A 87 -14.20 2.20 -2.82
CA LEU A 87 -14.13 1.30 -1.69
C LEU A 87 -13.27 1.97 -0.61
N GLY A 88 -13.89 2.47 0.45
CA GLY A 88 -13.17 3.02 1.59
C GLY A 88 -12.54 1.92 2.42
N VAL A 89 -11.27 2.09 2.83
CA VAL A 89 -10.52 1.13 3.62
C VAL A 89 -9.96 1.83 4.86
N ASP A 90 -10.52 1.50 6.03
CA ASP A 90 -9.96 1.87 7.34
C ASP A 90 -8.94 0.81 7.77
N MET A 91 -7.73 1.22 8.18
CA MET A 91 -6.67 0.32 8.61
C MET A 91 -6.46 0.41 10.10
N GLY A 92 -6.67 -0.72 10.77
CA GLY A 92 -6.64 -0.80 12.23
C GLY A 92 -5.71 -1.85 12.82
N ILE A 93 -5.60 -1.87 14.16
CA ILE A 93 -4.82 -2.87 14.91
C ILE A 93 -5.67 -4.11 15.21
N VAL A 94 -6.96 -3.97 15.46
CA VAL A 94 -7.88 -5.09 15.76
C VAL A 94 -8.26 -5.79 14.48
N ASN A 95 -8.86 -5.06 13.57
CA ASN A 95 -9.00 -5.44 12.19
C ASN A 95 -7.84 -4.82 11.41
N ILE A 96 -7.18 -5.60 10.56
CA ILE A 96 -6.07 -5.12 9.73
C ILE A 96 -6.58 -4.09 8.72
N ALA A 97 -7.76 -4.36 8.21
CA ALA A 97 -8.52 -3.47 7.36
C ALA A 97 -10.01 -3.76 7.54
N THR A 98 -10.84 -2.72 7.48
CA THR A 98 -12.30 -2.79 7.39
C THR A 98 -12.73 -1.99 6.17
N THR A 99 -13.65 -2.54 5.37
CA THR A 99 -14.14 -1.86 4.17
C THR A 99 -15.41 -1.06 4.45
N SER A 100 -15.72 -0.10 3.58
CA SER A 100 -16.99 0.63 3.61
C SER A 100 -18.22 -0.25 3.36
N ASP A 101 -18.00 -1.45 2.83
CA ASP A 101 -19.07 -2.45 2.60
C ASP A 101 -19.29 -3.34 3.84
N GLY A 102 -18.45 -3.18 4.89
CA GLY A 102 -18.57 -3.91 6.15
C GLY A 102 -17.73 -5.18 6.22
N ASP A 103 -16.88 -5.44 5.24
CA ASP A 103 -15.97 -6.59 5.30
C ASP A 103 -14.80 -6.32 6.24
N ASP A 104 -14.55 -7.25 7.16
CA ASP A 104 -13.47 -7.18 8.13
C ASP A 104 -12.35 -8.17 7.81
N PHE A 105 -11.13 -7.67 7.78
CA PHE A 105 -9.91 -8.47 7.74
C PHE A 105 -9.32 -8.58 9.14
N GLU A 106 -9.73 -9.58 9.89
CA GLU A 106 -9.38 -9.74 11.29
C GLU A 106 -7.88 -9.85 11.55
N GLY A 107 -7.40 -9.08 12.54
CA GLY A 107 -6.01 -9.12 12.99
C GLY A 107 -5.72 -10.11 14.13
N ALA A 108 -6.72 -10.82 14.66
CA ALA A 108 -6.58 -11.68 15.83
C ALA A 108 -5.49 -12.75 15.68
N GLY A 109 -5.49 -13.48 14.57
CA GLY A 109 -4.49 -14.50 14.27
C GLY A 109 -3.07 -13.93 14.19
N LEU A 110 -2.90 -12.79 13.53
CA LEU A 110 -1.61 -12.13 13.41
C LEU A 110 -1.12 -11.59 14.77
N ARG A 111 -2.01 -11.02 15.59
CA ARG A 111 -1.67 -10.59 16.96
C ARG A 111 -1.24 -11.77 17.82
N TYR A 112 -1.96 -12.89 17.81
CA TYR A 112 -1.56 -14.10 18.51
C TYR A 112 -0.18 -14.59 18.07
N TYR A 113 0.05 -14.69 16.76
CA TYR A 113 1.34 -15.06 16.20
C TYR A 113 2.46 -14.14 16.69
N ARG A 114 2.28 -12.82 16.64
CA ARG A 114 3.27 -11.82 17.09
C ARG A 114 3.57 -11.93 18.58
N ARG A 115 2.55 -12.09 19.43
CA ARG A 115 2.74 -12.29 20.88
C ARG A 115 3.57 -13.54 21.15
N ARG A 116 3.30 -14.63 20.46
CA ARG A 116 4.10 -15.86 20.57
C ARG A 116 5.54 -15.63 20.12
N GLN A 117 5.76 -14.93 18.98
CA GLN A 117 7.11 -14.61 18.52
C GLN A 117 7.85 -13.69 19.51
N ALA A 118 7.17 -12.71 20.10
CA ALA A 118 7.76 -11.82 21.11
C ALA A 118 8.27 -12.58 22.34
N LYS A 119 7.49 -13.54 22.86
CA LYS A 119 7.91 -14.42 23.96
C LYS A 119 9.17 -15.20 23.64
N VAL A 120 9.19 -15.89 22.48
CA VAL A 120 10.36 -16.66 22.05
C VAL A 120 11.57 -15.77 21.77
N ARG A 121 11.34 -14.55 21.28
CA ARG A 121 12.41 -13.55 21.09
C ARG A 121 13.04 -13.16 22.40
N ALA A 122 12.26 -12.88 23.43
CA ALA A 122 12.75 -12.55 24.77
C ALA A 122 13.58 -13.70 25.39
N GLU A 123 13.09 -14.95 25.28
CA GLU A 123 13.82 -16.14 25.75
C GLU A 123 15.16 -16.35 25.03
N LEU A 124 15.21 -16.13 23.71
CA LEU A 124 16.44 -16.25 22.93
C LEU A 124 17.42 -15.09 23.21
N GLN A 125 16.89 -13.88 23.45
CA GLN A 125 17.72 -12.72 23.81
C GLN A 125 18.38 -12.92 25.17
N ALA A 126 17.64 -13.45 26.15
CA ALA A 126 18.16 -13.75 27.49
C ALA A 126 19.32 -14.76 27.46
N LYS A 127 19.30 -15.72 26.51
CA LYS A 127 20.39 -16.71 26.36
C LYS A 127 21.71 -16.13 25.83
N ALA A 128 21.69 -15.02 25.11
CA ALA A 128 22.81 -14.25 24.57
C ALA A 128 23.89 -15.03 23.76
N THR A 129 23.67 -16.32 23.44
CA THR A 129 24.64 -17.18 22.72
C THR A 129 24.67 -16.92 21.21
N LYS A 130 25.77 -17.32 20.53
CA LYS A 130 25.90 -17.24 19.07
C LYS A 130 24.77 -18.03 18.38
N SER A 131 24.39 -19.21 18.92
CA SER A 131 23.27 -20.01 18.40
C SER A 131 21.93 -19.29 18.55
N ALA A 132 21.66 -18.67 19.71
CA ALA A 132 20.45 -17.89 19.92
C ALA A 132 20.36 -16.69 18.95
N LYS A 133 21.48 -15.99 18.69
CA LYS A 133 21.52 -14.90 17.71
C LYS A 133 21.18 -15.38 16.30
N ARG A 134 21.68 -16.55 15.87
CA ARG A 134 21.31 -17.15 14.55
C ARG A 134 19.83 -17.49 14.49
N LYS A 135 19.26 -18.08 15.55
CA LYS A 135 17.83 -18.38 15.64
C LYS A 135 16.97 -17.13 15.61
N LEU A 136 17.40 -16.04 16.29
CA LEU A 136 16.70 -14.75 16.23
C LEU A 136 16.65 -14.19 14.81
N LYS A 137 17.77 -14.21 14.07
CA LYS A 137 17.82 -13.74 12.68
C LYS A 137 16.88 -14.55 11.76
N ALA A 138 16.89 -15.88 11.88
CA ALA A 138 15.99 -16.75 11.10
C ALA A 138 14.52 -16.52 11.43
N ARG A 139 14.18 -16.32 12.72
CA ARG A 139 12.81 -16.02 13.14
C ARG A 139 12.32 -14.65 12.65
N ALA A 140 13.15 -13.61 12.73
CA ALA A 140 12.81 -12.29 12.22
C ALA A 140 12.47 -12.35 10.72
N ARG A 141 13.24 -13.09 9.93
CA ARG A 141 12.96 -13.31 8.51
C ARG A 141 11.63 -14.04 8.27
N LYS A 142 11.35 -15.08 9.08
CA LYS A 142 10.09 -15.83 9.01
C LYS A 142 8.89 -14.94 9.37
N GLU A 143 9.01 -14.15 10.43
CA GLU A 143 7.96 -13.22 10.86
C GLU A 143 7.67 -12.18 9.77
N SER A 144 8.70 -11.56 9.19
CA SER A 144 8.55 -10.60 8.09
C SER A 144 7.84 -11.22 6.88
N ARG A 145 8.21 -12.44 6.47
CA ARG A 145 7.55 -13.14 5.36
C ARG A 145 6.09 -13.46 5.66
N THR A 146 5.78 -13.89 6.89
CA THR A 146 4.39 -14.18 7.30
C THR A 146 3.52 -12.93 7.24
N ILE A 147 4.03 -11.80 7.76
CA ILE A 147 3.32 -10.52 7.73
C ILE A 147 3.11 -10.05 6.29
N ALA A 148 4.17 -10.10 5.47
CA ALA A 148 4.08 -9.71 4.07
C ALA A 148 3.05 -10.59 3.32
N HIS A 149 3.02 -11.90 3.57
CA HIS A 149 2.04 -12.80 2.97
C HIS A 149 0.59 -12.41 3.32
N VAL A 150 0.31 -12.14 4.60
CA VAL A 150 -1.03 -11.68 5.03
C VAL A 150 -1.40 -10.38 4.33
N ASN A 151 -0.48 -9.38 4.32
CA ASN A 151 -0.73 -8.11 3.65
C ASN A 151 -0.95 -8.28 2.13
N HIS A 152 -0.23 -9.20 1.48
CA HIS A 152 -0.44 -9.51 0.06
C HIS A 152 -1.83 -10.09 -0.22
N LEU A 153 -2.31 -10.99 0.66
CA LEU A 153 -3.65 -11.58 0.52
C LEU A 153 -4.75 -10.53 0.69
N ILE A 154 -4.63 -9.66 1.70
CA ILE A 154 -5.59 -8.57 1.93
C ILE A 154 -5.58 -7.61 0.74
N ALA A 155 -4.41 -7.13 0.33
CA ALA A 155 -4.30 -6.21 -0.81
C ALA A 155 -4.86 -6.83 -2.11
N LYS A 156 -4.64 -8.14 -2.34
CA LYS A 156 -5.21 -8.84 -3.51
C LYS A 156 -6.74 -8.83 -3.48
N LYS A 157 -7.35 -9.11 -2.32
CA LYS A 157 -8.81 -9.14 -2.18
C LYS A 157 -9.42 -7.75 -2.36
N LEU A 158 -8.84 -6.72 -1.73
CA LEU A 158 -9.33 -5.34 -1.84
C LEU A 158 -9.27 -4.83 -3.29
N VAL A 159 -8.16 -5.07 -3.97
CA VAL A 159 -8.00 -4.63 -5.37
C VAL A 159 -8.92 -5.40 -6.30
N ALA A 160 -9.03 -6.73 -6.14
CA ALA A 160 -9.94 -7.52 -6.96
C ALA A 160 -11.42 -7.12 -6.78
N GLU A 161 -11.81 -6.74 -5.56
CA GLU A 161 -13.17 -6.25 -5.30
C GLU A 161 -13.41 -4.88 -5.94
N ALA A 162 -12.47 -3.96 -5.83
CA ALA A 162 -12.57 -2.65 -6.46
C ALA A 162 -12.60 -2.77 -8.00
N GLU A 163 -11.72 -3.58 -8.59
CA GLU A 163 -11.68 -3.89 -10.03
C GLU A 163 -13.01 -4.49 -10.52
N ARG A 164 -13.49 -5.54 -9.84
CA ARG A 164 -14.74 -6.24 -10.17
C ARG A 164 -15.97 -5.31 -10.16
N THR A 165 -15.97 -4.31 -9.27
CA THR A 165 -17.08 -3.39 -9.09
C THR A 165 -16.89 -2.05 -9.80
N GLY A 166 -15.82 -1.86 -10.55
CA GLY A 166 -15.52 -0.62 -11.25
C GLY A 166 -15.24 0.57 -10.33
N ARG A 167 -14.90 0.31 -9.06
CA ARG A 167 -14.65 1.33 -8.03
C ARG A 167 -13.15 1.68 -7.92
N GLY A 168 -12.88 2.89 -7.42
CA GLY A 168 -11.57 3.22 -6.88
C GLY A 168 -11.38 2.73 -5.44
N ILE A 169 -10.19 2.92 -4.87
CA ILE A 169 -9.90 2.63 -3.46
C ILE A 169 -9.54 3.93 -2.74
N GLY A 170 -10.24 4.21 -1.62
CA GLY A 170 -9.91 5.27 -0.68
C GLY A 170 -9.12 4.72 0.51
N MET A 171 -8.02 5.36 0.89
CA MET A 171 -7.22 5.01 2.07
C MET A 171 -6.82 6.25 2.84
N GLU A 172 -6.59 6.11 4.16
CA GLU A 172 -6.06 7.19 4.99
C GLU A 172 -4.54 7.37 4.78
N ASP A 173 -4.06 8.63 4.87
CA ASP A 173 -2.62 8.90 5.00
C ASP A 173 -2.15 8.58 6.41
N LEU A 174 -1.52 7.43 6.54
CA LEU A 174 -0.93 6.95 7.80
C LEU A 174 0.56 7.31 7.95
N ALA A 175 1.11 8.15 7.07
CA ALA A 175 2.49 8.63 7.21
C ALA A 175 2.66 9.38 8.54
N GLY A 176 3.69 9.04 9.31
CA GLY A 176 3.97 9.65 10.62
C GLY A 176 2.96 9.32 11.73
N ILE A 177 2.04 8.36 11.56
CA ILE A 177 1.06 7.99 12.61
C ILE A 177 1.74 7.57 13.91
N ARG A 178 2.94 6.97 13.83
CA ARG A 178 3.71 6.52 15.00
C ARG A 178 4.18 7.68 15.87
N ASP A 179 4.49 8.81 15.27
CA ASP A 179 4.99 10.01 15.94
C ASP A 179 3.85 10.87 16.49
N ARG A 180 2.68 10.80 15.84
CA ARG A 180 1.48 11.55 16.23
C ARG A 180 0.72 10.95 17.41
N LEU A 181 0.83 9.64 17.64
CA LEU A 181 0.07 8.95 18.69
C LEU A 181 0.89 8.79 19.98
N ARG A 182 0.42 9.43 21.05
CA ARG A 182 0.93 9.23 22.43
C ARG A 182 0.22 8.03 23.06
N LEU A 183 0.80 6.84 22.92
CA LEU A 183 0.25 5.60 23.47
C LEU A 183 1.08 5.06 24.65
N PRO A 184 0.46 4.32 25.60
CA PRO A 184 1.18 3.55 26.61
C PRO A 184 2.18 2.57 25.96
N ALA A 185 3.25 2.22 26.68
CA ALA A 185 4.36 1.41 26.16
C ALA A 185 3.90 0.08 25.53
N ALA A 186 2.93 -0.61 26.12
CA ALA A 186 2.37 -1.86 25.58
C ALA A 186 1.70 -1.66 24.22
N GLN A 187 0.91 -0.59 24.07
CA GLN A 187 0.21 -0.27 22.83
C GLN A 187 1.17 0.28 21.76
N ARG A 188 2.24 1.00 22.16
CA ARG A 188 3.30 1.43 21.23
C ARG A 188 4.00 0.24 20.58
N GLY A 189 4.26 -0.84 21.34
CA GLY A 189 4.83 -2.08 20.80
C GLY A 189 3.93 -2.71 19.74
N GLU A 190 2.64 -2.73 19.94
CA GLU A 190 1.67 -3.20 18.95
C GLU A 190 1.65 -2.29 17.72
N LEU A 191 1.51 -0.99 17.87
CA LEU A 191 1.50 -0.02 16.77
C LEU A 191 2.80 -0.05 15.95
N ASN A 192 3.97 -0.08 16.63
CA ASN A 192 5.27 -0.13 15.96
C ASN A 192 5.49 -1.44 15.18
N SER A 193 4.83 -2.52 15.57
CA SER A 193 4.88 -3.79 14.86
C SER A 193 3.96 -3.84 13.62
N TRP A 194 3.04 -2.88 13.48
CA TRP A 194 2.11 -2.85 12.36
C TRP A 194 2.77 -2.33 11.08
N SER A 195 2.52 -3.03 10.01
CA SER A 195 3.06 -2.73 8.69
C SER A 195 2.01 -2.03 7.81
N PHE A 196 1.34 -0.97 8.34
CA PHE A 196 0.37 -0.17 7.58
C PHE A 196 0.94 0.28 6.24
N HIS A 197 2.14 0.88 6.27
CA HIS A 197 2.81 1.34 5.07
C HIS A 197 3.06 0.21 4.05
N GLN A 198 3.38 -1.02 4.52
CA GLN A 198 3.55 -2.15 3.62
C GLN A 198 2.23 -2.57 2.98
N LEU A 199 1.13 -2.59 3.73
CA LEU A 199 -0.20 -2.90 3.19
C LEU A 199 -0.62 -1.84 2.17
N GLN A 200 -0.47 -0.54 2.50
CA GLN A 200 -0.75 0.56 1.57
C GLN A 200 0.08 0.45 0.28
N ALA A 201 1.39 0.19 0.40
CA ALA A 201 2.25 0.00 -0.76
C ALA A 201 1.80 -1.20 -1.62
N PHE A 202 1.34 -2.30 -0.97
CA PHE A 202 0.84 -3.46 -1.69
C PHE A 202 -0.50 -3.21 -2.39
N ILE A 203 -1.39 -2.42 -1.78
CA ILE A 203 -2.63 -1.98 -2.42
C ILE A 203 -2.28 -1.07 -3.61
N ALA A 204 -1.45 -0.07 -3.40
CA ALA A 204 -1.12 0.93 -4.42
C ALA A 204 -0.54 0.30 -5.70
N TYR A 205 0.50 -0.57 -5.59
CA TYR A 205 1.10 -1.16 -6.79
C TYR A 205 0.18 -2.18 -7.48
N LYS A 206 -0.64 -2.93 -6.70
CA LYS A 206 -1.60 -3.88 -7.28
C LYS A 206 -2.76 -3.17 -7.98
N ALA A 207 -3.25 -2.09 -7.36
CA ALA A 207 -4.29 -1.25 -7.91
C ALA A 207 -3.83 -0.60 -9.24
N LYS A 208 -2.59 -0.05 -9.26
CA LYS A 208 -2.00 0.50 -10.49
C LYS A 208 -1.96 -0.54 -11.60
N ARG A 209 -1.53 -1.77 -11.30
CA ARG A 209 -1.50 -2.88 -12.26
C ARG A 209 -2.88 -3.30 -12.77
N ALA A 210 -3.91 -3.14 -11.96
CA ALA A 210 -5.30 -3.46 -12.29
C ALA A 210 -6.08 -2.26 -12.88
N GLY A 211 -5.43 -1.11 -13.09
CA GLY A 211 -6.10 0.11 -13.54
C GLY A 211 -7.06 0.73 -12.52
N VAL A 212 -6.99 0.30 -11.25
CA VAL A 212 -7.86 0.79 -10.16
C VAL A 212 -7.28 2.08 -9.57
N PRO A 213 -8.01 3.21 -9.60
CA PRO A 213 -7.55 4.45 -9.00
C PRO A 213 -7.50 4.36 -7.48
N VAL A 214 -6.46 4.95 -6.88
CA VAL A 214 -6.26 5.01 -5.43
C VAL A 214 -6.20 6.46 -4.98
N VAL A 215 -7.01 6.81 -4.00
CA VAL A 215 -7.04 8.14 -3.36
C VAL A 215 -6.61 8.01 -1.91
N VAL A 216 -5.59 8.77 -1.53
CA VAL A 216 -5.12 8.86 -0.14
C VAL A 216 -5.67 10.14 0.48
N ILE A 217 -6.37 10.04 1.61
CA ILE A 217 -7.09 11.13 2.25
C ILE A 217 -6.49 11.49 3.63
N ASP A 218 -6.73 12.71 4.10
CA ASP A 218 -6.38 13.12 5.46
C ASP A 218 -7.20 12.31 6.51
N PRO A 219 -6.54 11.60 7.44
CA PRO A 219 -7.21 10.76 8.43
C PRO A 219 -7.89 11.53 9.56
N ARG A 220 -7.79 12.85 9.60
CA ARG A 220 -8.33 13.64 10.69
C ARG A 220 -9.84 13.47 10.82
N ARG A 221 -10.29 13.06 12.01
CA ARG A 221 -11.70 12.93 12.40
C ARG A 221 -12.54 11.93 11.60
N THR A 222 -11.96 11.10 10.75
CA THR A 222 -12.67 10.04 10.03
C THR A 222 -13.44 9.13 10.96
N SER A 223 -12.88 8.77 12.11
CA SER A 223 -13.51 7.92 13.12
C SER A 223 -14.50 8.64 14.07
N GLN A 224 -14.65 9.97 13.94
CA GLN A 224 -15.50 10.79 14.83
C GLN A 224 -16.66 11.47 14.10
N MET A 225 -16.57 11.56 12.77
CA MET A 225 -17.57 12.20 11.93
C MET A 225 -18.73 11.24 11.62
N CYS A 226 -19.95 11.72 11.70
CA CYS A 226 -21.11 10.98 11.25
C CYS A 226 -21.20 11.07 9.71
N PRO A 227 -21.28 9.96 8.98
CA PRO A 227 -21.41 10.01 7.53
C PRO A 227 -22.77 10.55 7.05
N LEU A 228 -23.79 10.51 7.90
CA LEU A 228 -25.15 10.95 7.55
C LEU A 228 -25.35 12.46 7.75
N CYS A 229 -25.01 13.00 8.93
CA CYS A 229 -25.28 14.41 9.27
C CYS A 229 -24.01 15.25 9.45
N HIS A 230 -22.83 14.68 9.24
CA HIS A 230 -21.52 15.31 9.37
C HIS A 230 -21.18 15.87 10.74
N HIS A 231 -22.06 15.64 11.76
CA HIS A 231 -21.74 16.00 13.14
C HIS A 231 -20.45 15.30 13.57
N THR A 232 -19.48 16.08 14.05
CA THR A 232 -18.14 15.59 14.35
C THR A 232 -17.80 15.86 15.80
N GLU A 233 -17.80 14.81 16.61
CA GLU A 233 -17.50 14.90 18.03
C GLU A 233 -16.84 13.62 18.53
N ARG A 234 -15.95 13.75 19.53
CA ARG A 234 -15.30 12.58 20.16
C ARG A 234 -16.33 11.67 20.85
N ALA A 235 -17.40 12.23 21.40
CA ALA A 235 -18.48 11.49 22.05
C ALA A 235 -19.32 10.64 21.09
N ASN A 236 -19.20 10.82 19.77
CA ASN A 236 -19.79 9.92 18.77
C ASN A 236 -19.16 8.52 18.83
N ARG A 237 -18.02 8.36 19.51
CA ARG A 237 -17.37 7.06 19.71
C ARG A 237 -17.36 6.70 21.21
N PRO A 238 -18.50 6.22 21.76
CA PRO A 238 -18.64 5.90 23.17
C PRO A 238 -17.74 4.75 23.60
N ALA A 239 -17.47 3.80 22.70
CA ALA A 239 -16.52 2.72 22.92
C ALA A 239 -15.61 2.54 21.67
N ARG A 240 -14.60 1.70 21.80
CA ARG A 240 -13.64 1.47 20.71
C ARG A 240 -14.31 0.96 19.43
N ASN A 241 -15.25 0.03 19.57
CA ASN A 241 -15.87 -0.66 18.46
C ASN A 241 -17.24 -0.05 18.06
N ASP A 242 -17.74 0.89 18.88
CA ASP A 242 -19.10 1.42 18.73
C ASP A 242 -19.06 2.88 18.31
N PHE A 243 -19.84 3.18 17.30
CA PHE A 243 -20.17 4.54 16.86
C PHE A 243 -21.63 4.83 17.18
N ALA A 244 -21.92 5.98 17.78
CA ALA A 244 -23.26 6.47 18.03
C ALA A 244 -23.29 7.99 17.91
N CYS A 245 -23.86 8.49 16.82
CA CYS A 245 -23.93 9.92 16.55
C CYS A 245 -24.78 10.66 17.57
N ARG A 246 -24.24 11.67 18.22
CA ARG A 246 -24.96 12.53 19.16
C ARG A 246 -25.93 13.50 18.48
N GLY A 247 -25.72 13.77 17.18
CA GLY A 247 -26.57 14.68 16.43
C GLY A 247 -27.82 14.02 15.83
N CYS A 248 -27.68 12.87 15.17
CA CYS A 248 -28.81 12.24 14.45
C CYS A 248 -29.14 10.81 14.93
N GLY A 249 -28.41 10.26 15.89
CA GLY A 249 -28.66 8.92 16.43
C GLY A 249 -28.16 7.75 15.57
N LEU A 250 -27.50 7.99 14.43
CA LEU A 250 -26.88 6.92 13.65
C LEU A 250 -25.95 6.10 14.53
N ALA A 251 -26.11 4.78 14.57
CA ALA A 251 -25.28 3.86 15.34
C ALA A 251 -24.79 2.71 14.46
N GLY A 252 -23.59 2.18 14.77
CA GLY A 252 -23.00 1.06 14.04
C GLY A 252 -21.58 0.75 14.46
N PRO A 253 -20.91 -0.23 13.81
CA PRO A 253 -19.51 -0.54 14.03
C PRO A 253 -18.61 0.65 13.69
N ALA A 254 -17.74 1.04 14.62
CA ALA A 254 -16.94 2.25 14.47
C ALA A 254 -15.95 2.18 13.30
N ASP A 255 -15.36 1.01 13.03
CA ASP A 255 -14.40 0.82 11.95
C ASP A 255 -15.12 0.88 10.58
N THR A 256 -16.36 0.32 10.46
CA THR A 256 -17.18 0.46 9.24
C THR A 256 -17.57 1.92 8.99
N VAL A 257 -17.98 2.65 10.03
CA VAL A 257 -18.31 4.09 9.92
C VAL A 257 -17.06 4.89 9.47
N ALA A 258 -15.89 4.58 10.01
CA ALA A 258 -14.64 5.19 9.58
C ALA A 258 -14.34 4.90 8.09
N ALA A 259 -14.50 3.65 7.66
CA ALA A 259 -14.30 3.25 6.26
C ALA A 259 -15.31 3.95 5.31
N VAL A 260 -16.56 4.15 5.72
CA VAL A 260 -17.55 4.93 4.96
C VAL A 260 -17.09 6.38 4.82
N ASN A 261 -16.59 7.00 5.88
CA ASN A 261 -16.04 8.36 5.83
C ASN A 261 -14.80 8.46 4.93
N VAL A 262 -13.95 7.41 4.90
CA VAL A 262 -12.81 7.32 3.97
C VAL A 262 -13.29 7.27 2.52
N ARG A 263 -14.31 6.44 2.22
CA ARG A 263 -14.94 6.36 0.91
C ARG A 263 -15.46 7.73 0.45
N ASP A 264 -16.25 8.38 1.29
CA ASP A 264 -16.91 9.64 0.94
C ASP A 264 -15.90 10.77 0.70
N ARG A 265 -14.84 10.83 1.50
CA ARG A 265 -13.73 11.76 1.28
C ARG A 265 -12.94 11.45 0.01
N ALA A 266 -12.69 10.17 -0.28
CA ALA A 266 -12.00 9.78 -1.50
C ALA A 266 -12.79 10.21 -2.73
N ARG A 267 -14.11 10.02 -2.73
CA ARG A 267 -15.02 10.45 -3.79
C ARG A 267 -14.98 11.97 -3.99
N LEU A 268 -15.04 12.75 -2.90
CA LEU A 268 -14.95 14.20 -2.97
C LEU A 268 -13.59 14.66 -3.49
N THR A 269 -12.49 14.07 -3.00
CA THR A 269 -11.13 14.40 -3.45
C THR A 269 -10.96 14.08 -4.93
N TRP A 270 -11.45 12.93 -5.39
CA TRP A 270 -11.41 12.54 -6.80
C TRP A 270 -12.19 13.52 -7.68
N ALA A 271 -13.40 13.89 -7.28
CA ALA A 271 -14.23 14.83 -8.02
C ALA A 271 -13.55 16.21 -8.16
N VAL A 272 -12.88 16.71 -7.10
CA VAL A 272 -12.16 17.98 -7.14
C VAL A 272 -10.93 17.92 -8.04
N VAL A 273 -10.13 16.85 -7.97
CA VAL A 273 -8.89 16.71 -8.74
C VAL A 273 -9.19 16.51 -10.24
N ASN A 274 -10.29 15.86 -10.58
CA ASN A 274 -10.67 15.55 -11.96
C ASN A 274 -11.73 16.50 -12.53
N GLN A 275 -12.05 17.62 -11.85
CA GLN A 275 -12.88 18.67 -12.45
C GLN A 275 -12.18 19.20 -13.71
N PRO A 276 -12.89 19.31 -14.85
CA PRO A 276 -12.35 20.02 -16.01
C PRO A 276 -12.02 21.44 -15.58
N ILE A 277 -10.80 21.90 -15.88
CA ILE A 277 -10.43 23.30 -15.72
C ILE A 277 -11.35 24.09 -16.67
N VAL A 278 -12.39 24.71 -16.12
CA VAL A 278 -13.20 25.67 -16.88
C VAL A 278 -12.25 26.82 -17.14
N ALA A 279 -11.76 26.91 -18.39
CA ALA A 279 -11.01 28.09 -18.80
C ALA A 279 -11.90 29.31 -18.53
N ASP A 280 -11.44 30.24 -17.72
CA ASP A 280 -12.13 31.51 -17.49
C ASP A 280 -12.50 32.08 -18.86
N THR A 281 -13.79 32.15 -19.14
CA THR A 281 -14.28 32.86 -20.34
C THR A 281 -13.80 34.30 -20.18
N PRO A 282 -13.01 34.84 -21.12
CA PRO A 282 -12.55 36.21 -20.99
C PRO A 282 -13.77 37.11 -20.82
N GLN A 283 -13.85 37.82 -19.70
CA GLN A 283 -14.86 38.87 -19.54
C GLN A 283 -14.75 39.80 -20.73
N PRO A 284 -15.85 40.14 -21.44
CA PRO A 284 -15.78 41.14 -22.48
C PRO A 284 -15.22 42.42 -21.90
N ALA A 285 -14.18 42.93 -22.53
CA ALA A 285 -13.54 44.18 -22.14
C ALA A 285 -14.60 45.27 -22.00
N ALA A 286 -14.67 45.88 -20.82
CA ALA A 286 -15.54 47.02 -20.58
C ALA A 286 -15.16 48.13 -21.58
N ASP A 287 -16.10 48.53 -22.40
CA ASP A 287 -15.99 49.58 -23.40
C ASP A 287 -15.74 50.92 -22.65
N THR A 288 -14.49 51.36 -22.59
CA THR A 288 -14.07 52.66 -22.04
C THR A 288 -14.13 53.76 -23.12
N SER A 289 -15.28 53.92 -23.76
CA SER A 289 -15.54 55.03 -24.63
C SER A 289 -16.42 56.10 -23.96
N ASP A 290 -15.94 56.66 -22.84
CA ASP A 290 -16.49 57.93 -22.34
C ASP A 290 -15.31 58.79 -21.87
N LYS A 291 -14.75 59.56 -22.86
CA LYS A 291 -13.85 60.70 -22.58
C LYS A 291 -14.70 61.96 -22.33
N PRO A 292 -14.64 62.58 -21.15
CA PRO A 292 -15.27 63.90 -20.97
C PRO A 292 -14.59 64.95 -21.80
N ARG A 293 -15.37 65.68 -22.62
CA ARG A 293 -14.95 66.80 -23.38
C ARG A 293 -14.57 67.94 -22.40
N THR A 294 -13.28 68.32 -22.35
CA THR A 294 -12.83 69.53 -21.72
C THR A 294 -13.14 70.75 -22.62
N SER A 295 -14.07 71.57 -22.16
CA SER A 295 -14.31 72.87 -22.74
C SER A 295 -13.19 73.83 -22.37
N VAL A 296 -12.39 74.31 -23.36
CA VAL A 296 -11.49 75.40 -23.21
C VAL A 296 -12.32 76.65 -23.31
N ARG A 297 -12.40 77.48 -22.24
CA ARG A 297 -12.72 78.91 -22.31
C ARG A 297 -11.41 79.69 -22.17
N GLY A 298 -11.14 80.49 -23.21
CA GLY A 298 -10.05 81.42 -23.20
C GLY A 298 -10.35 82.75 -22.41
N ARG A 299 -9.31 83.23 -21.84
CA ARG A 299 -8.83 84.62 -21.84
C ARG A 299 -7.43 84.66 -21.26
#